data_e65a7c2af9ec15eeb5161b28f8f7ba91
#
_entry.id   e65a7c2af9ec15eeb5161b28f8f7ba91
#
_cell.length_a   1.000
_cell.length_b   1.000
_cell.length_c   1.000
_cell.angle_alpha   90.00
_cell.angle_beta   90.00
_cell.angle_gamma   90.00
#
_symmetry.space_group_name_H-M   'P 1'
#
loop_
_entity.id
_entity.type
_entity.pdbx_description
1 polymer ?
#
loop_
_entity_poly.entity_id
_entity_poly.type
_entity_poly.pdbx_seq_one_letter_code
_entity_poly.pdbx_strand_id
1 'polypeptide(L)'
;MNEDKKILVVGSANVDMVVKAAKIPRMGETVLGGVFAKHEGGKGANQAIAANTLFDGVVFCAGMGDDIFGRDYLSYLQKRGLDTSLVKTFKDASTGVALITVAKEGQNIITVAPGANLLLSPEDMRAVDFSKFSHAAFQLENSLETVREGLKLARAAGCATVLTPAPAKLLDDEILQNTDFLVPNEIEILQVQRGFASMQSAAESLLKKGVKNVLVTLGERGCALFNADGEKRYPALSVRPIDTVGAGDCFTG
;
A
#
# COMPACT_ATOMS: atom_id res chain seq x y z
N MET A 1 4.55 11.26 21.86
CA MET A 1 3.29 11.05 21.10
C MET A 1 2.16 11.33 22.07
N ASN A 2 1.10 12.05 21.67
CA ASN A 2 -0.11 12.13 22.49
C ASN A 2 -0.69 10.72 22.56
N GLU A 3 -0.78 10.14 23.76
CA GLU A 3 -1.16 8.74 24.00
C GLU A 3 -2.57 8.35 23.51
N ASP A 4 -3.37 9.33 23.06
CA ASP A 4 -4.76 9.14 22.61
C ASP A 4 -4.97 9.15 21.08
N LYS A 5 -3.93 9.41 20.27
CA LYS A 5 -4.09 9.51 18.81
C LYS A 5 -3.84 8.19 18.09
N LYS A 6 -4.81 7.80 17.27
CA LYS A 6 -4.78 6.60 16.43
C LYS A 6 -3.88 6.75 15.17
N ILE A 7 -3.65 5.65 14.49
CA ILE A 7 -3.05 5.59 13.14
C ILE A 7 -4.16 5.33 12.13
N LEU A 8 -4.19 6.08 11.03
CA LEU A 8 -5.09 5.84 9.91
C LEU A 8 -4.33 5.18 8.77
N VAL A 9 -4.85 4.11 8.22
CA VAL A 9 -4.40 3.55 6.94
C VAL A 9 -5.55 3.67 5.94
N VAL A 10 -5.34 4.45 4.88
CA VAL A 10 -6.28 4.60 3.75
C VAL A 10 -5.72 3.81 2.58
N GLY A 11 -6.45 2.81 2.10
CA GLY A 11 -5.91 2.02 1.01
C GLY A 11 -6.83 0.91 0.51
N SER A 12 -6.24 -0.03 -0.19
CA SER A 12 -6.91 -1.12 -0.87
C SER A 12 -7.09 -2.35 0.00
N ALA A 13 -8.12 -3.12 -0.37
CA ALA A 13 -8.32 -4.50 0.08
C ALA A 13 -8.60 -5.37 -1.16
N ASN A 14 -7.76 -6.36 -1.42
CA ASN A 14 -7.87 -7.27 -2.55
C ASN A 14 -7.96 -8.72 -2.08
N VAL A 15 -8.74 -9.52 -2.76
CA VAL A 15 -8.68 -10.97 -2.63
C VAL A 15 -7.71 -11.52 -3.67
N ASP A 16 -6.60 -12.11 -3.23
CA ASP A 16 -5.59 -12.68 -4.09
C ASP A 16 -5.94 -14.15 -4.37
N MET A 17 -6.30 -14.43 -5.62
CA MET A 17 -6.58 -15.78 -6.14
C MET A 17 -5.35 -16.33 -6.82
N VAL A 18 -4.64 -17.21 -6.14
CA VAL A 18 -3.36 -17.75 -6.57
C VAL A 18 -3.52 -19.15 -7.10
N VAL A 19 -3.06 -19.40 -8.33
CA VAL A 19 -2.90 -20.74 -8.89
C VAL A 19 -1.41 -21.04 -9.07
N LYS A 20 -0.89 -21.99 -8.32
CA LYS A 20 0.47 -22.51 -8.55
C LYS A 20 0.39 -23.63 -9.58
N ALA A 21 0.92 -23.42 -10.78
CA ALA A 21 0.88 -24.32 -11.91
C ALA A 21 2.28 -24.78 -12.34
N ALA A 22 2.37 -25.81 -13.19
CA ALA A 22 3.66 -26.26 -13.72
C ALA A 22 4.35 -25.18 -14.57
N LYS A 23 3.56 -24.39 -15.30
CA LYS A 23 4.01 -23.27 -16.14
C LYS A 23 2.91 -22.23 -16.28
N ILE A 24 3.27 -21.03 -16.72
CA ILE A 24 2.32 -20.01 -17.15
C ILE A 24 1.76 -20.42 -18.53
N PRO A 25 0.41 -20.47 -18.73
CA PRO A 25 -0.17 -20.81 -20.02
C PRO A 25 0.15 -19.73 -21.07
N ARG A 26 0.38 -20.17 -22.32
CA ARG A 26 0.46 -19.26 -23.48
C ARG A 26 -0.95 -18.91 -23.97
N MET A 27 -1.04 -17.91 -24.85
CA MET A 27 -2.32 -17.54 -25.46
C MET A 27 -2.95 -18.77 -26.16
N GLY A 28 -4.21 -19.05 -25.82
CA GLY A 28 -4.95 -20.21 -26.35
C GLY A 28 -4.60 -21.54 -25.69
N GLU A 29 -3.69 -21.59 -24.73
CA GLU A 29 -3.30 -22.79 -24.02
C GLU A 29 -4.10 -23.00 -22.73
N THR A 30 -4.52 -24.24 -22.48
CA THR A 30 -5.08 -24.65 -21.18
C THR A 30 -4.05 -25.49 -20.45
N VAL A 31 -3.66 -25.12 -19.25
CA VAL A 31 -2.80 -25.90 -18.36
C VAL A 31 -3.67 -26.53 -17.28
N LEU A 32 -3.72 -27.84 -17.23
CA LEU A 32 -4.41 -28.61 -16.20
C LEU A 32 -3.48 -28.96 -15.05
N GLY A 33 -4.05 -29.10 -13.86
CA GLY A 33 -3.31 -29.35 -12.64
C GLY A 33 -2.75 -28.07 -12.07
N GLY A 34 -2.69 -28.00 -10.80
CA GLY A 34 -2.26 -26.83 -10.04
C GLY A 34 -2.92 -26.81 -8.68
N VAL A 35 -2.39 -25.98 -7.79
CA VAL A 35 -2.93 -25.79 -6.46
C VAL A 35 -3.50 -24.38 -6.37
N PHE A 36 -4.77 -24.29 -6.03
CA PHE A 36 -5.45 -23.01 -5.77
C PHE A 36 -5.31 -22.61 -4.30
N ALA A 37 -5.05 -21.34 -4.07
CA ALA A 37 -5.11 -20.72 -2.75
C ALA A 37 -5.78 -19.34 -2.86
N LYS A 38 -6.55 -18.97 -1.84
CA LYS A 38 -7.12 -17.64 -1.66
C LYS A 38 -6.42 -16.98 -0.48
N HIS A 39 -5.99 -15.75 -0.67
CA HIS A 39 -5.38 -14.95 0.39
C HIS A 39 -6.04 -13.58 0.46
N GLU A 40 -6.09 -13.02 1.64
CA GLU A 40 -6.44 -11.64 1.88
C GLU A 40 -5.20 -10.77 1.62
N GLY A 41 -5.28 -9.88 0.61
CA GLY A 41 -4.20 -9.03 0.13
C GLY A 41 -4.66 -7.57 -0.05
N GLY A 42 -3.92 -6.82 -0.84
CA GLY A 42 -4.09 -5.38 -0.99
C GLY A 42 -3.16 -4.61 -0.06
N LYS A 43 -2.46 -3.63 -0.63
CA LYS A 43 -1.40 -2.89 0.07
C LYS A 43 -1.90 -2.17 1.32
N GLY A 44 -3.09 -1.55 1.22
CA GLY A 44 -3.70 -0.87 2.37
C GLY A 44 -3.96 -1.83 3.53
N ALA A 45 -4.63 -2.95 3.26
CA ALA A 45 -4.94 -3.94 4.29
C ALA A 45 -3.68 -4.58 4.88
N ASN A 46 -2.66 -4.89 4.04
CA ASN A 46 -1.39 -5.42 4.51
C ASN A 46 -0.70 -4.47 5.49
N GLN A 47 -0.62 -3.18 5.14
CA GLN A 47 -0.03 -2.14 6.01
C GLN A 47 -0.84 -1.95 7.29
N ALA A 48 -2.18 -1.92 7.20
CA ALA A 48 -3.03 -1.78 8.36
C ALA A 48 -2.87 -2.96 9.35
N ILE A 49 -2.80 -4.20 8.83
CA ILE A 49 -2.56 -5.40 9.64
C ILE A 49 -1.16 -5.35 10.30
N ALA A 50 -0.13 -4.95 9.53
CA ALA A 50 1.23 -4.84 10.05
C ALA A 50 1.30 -3.81 11.19
N ALA A 51 0.78 -2.60 10.96
CA ALA A 51 0.69 -1.56 11.98
C ALA A 51 -0.06 -2.04 13.24
N ASN A 52 -1.22 -2.70 13.05
CA ASN A 52 -2.05 -3.20 14.16
C ASN A 52 -1.40 -4.33 14.97
N THR A 53 -0.35 -4.96 14.43
CA THR A 53 0.44 -5.96 15.17
C THR A 53 1.37 -5.30 16.20
N LEU A 54 1.78 -4.05 15.95
CA LEU A 54 2.77 -3.33 16.75
C LEU A 54 2.15 -2.19 17.57
N PHE A 55 0.97 -1.71 17.18
CA PHE A 55 0.33 -0.55 17.79
C PHE A 55 -1.19 -0.73 17.91
N ASP A 56 -1.71 -0.57 19.14
CA ASP A 56 -3.15 -0.55 19.37
C ASP A 56 -3.76 0.77 18.85
N GLY A 57 -4.91 0.67 18.15
CA GLY A 57 -5.62 1.85 17.66
C GLY A 57 -5.34 2.21 16.20
N VAL A 58 -5.14 1.21 15.36
CA VAL A 58 -5.11 1.37 13.91
C VAL A 58 -6.53 1.34 13.34
N VAL A 59 -6.86 2.34 12.53
CA VAL A 59 -8.14 2.44 11.80
C VAL A 59 -7.88 2.23 10.32
N PHE A 60 -8.66 1.37 9.69
CA PHE A 60 -8.57 1.10 8.26
C PHE A 60 -9.71 1.77 7.50
N CYS A 61 -9.37 2.55 6.47
CA CYS A 61 -10.31 3.20 5.55
C CYS A 61 -10.12 2.61 4.16
N ALA A 62 -11.15 1.94 3.65
CA ALA A 62 -11.11 1.24 2.36
C ALA A 62 -12.48 1.14 1.71
N GLY A 63 -12.51 0.86 0.40
CA GLY A 63 -13.70 0.47 -0.32
C GLY A 63 -13.76 -1.04 -0.54
N MET A 64 -14.89 -1.67 -0.21
CA MET A 64 -15.17 -3.09 -0.47
C MET A 64 -16.51 -3.26 -1.19
N GLY A 65 -16.65 -4.30 -2.00
CA GLY A 65 -17.91 -4.67 -2.61
C GLY A 65 -18.89 -5.31 -1.60
N ASP A 66 -20.18 -5.16 -1.83
CA ASP A 66 -21.21 -5.93 -1.09
C ASP A 66 -21.36 -7.33 -1.70
N ASP A 67 -20.27 -8.07 -1.75
CA ASP A 67 -20.19 -9.44 -2.25
C ASP A 67 -19.64 -10.39 -1.18
N ILE A 68 -19.54 -11.67 -1.52
CA ILE A 68 -19.03 -12.70 -0.59
C ILE A 68 -17.58 -12.39 -0.17
N PHE A 69 -16.76 -11.88 -1.09
CA PHE A 69 -15.36 -11.58 -0.83
C PHE A 69 -15.22 -10.40 0.15
N GLY A 70 -15.99 -9.33 -0.04
CA GLY A 70 -15.97 -8.17 0.85
C GLY A 70 -16.44 -8.51 2.26
N ARG A 71 -17.52 -9.29 2.39
CA ARG A 71 -18.03 -9.74 3.69
C ARG A 71 -17.06 -10.64 4.42
N ASP A 72 -16.47 -11.63 3.72
CA ASP A 72 -15.46 -12.52 4.31
C ASP A 72 -14.23 -11.74 4.75
N TYR A 73 -13.77 -10.82 3.89
CA TYR A 73 -12.58 -10.02 4.17
C TYR A 73 -12.81 -9.08 5.36
N LEU A 74 -13.94 -8.38 5.41
CA LEU A 74 -14.28 -7.52 6.54
C LEU A 74 -14.29 -8.30 7.86
N SER A 75 -14.91 -9.49 7.86
CA SER A 75 -14.90 -10.40 9.02
C SER A 75 -13.48 -10.82 9.42
N TYR A 76 -12.61 -11.08 8.46
CA TYR A 76 -11.21 -11.44 8.70
C TYR A 76 -10.44 -10.29 9.39
N LEU A 77 -10.60 -9.04 8.92
CA LEU A 77 -9.95 -7.87 9.52
C LEU A 77 -10.43 -7.62 10.95
N GLN A 78 -11.75 -7.72 11.17
CA GLN A 78 -12.36 -7.56 12.49
C GLN A 78 -11.88 -8.61 13.49
N LYS A 79 -11.74 -9.87 13.07
CA LYS A 79 -11.18 -10.95 13.90
C LYS A 79 -9.72 -10.71 14.29
N ARG A 80 -8.99 -9.91 13.52
CA ARG A 80 -7.63 -9.48 13.85
C ARG A 80 -7.58 -8.23 14.72
N GLY A 81 -8.73 -7.73 15.18
CA GLY A 81 -8.82 -6.57 16.05
C GLY A 81 -8.64 -5.22 15.35
N LEU A 82 -8.66 -5.19 14.00
CA LEU A 82 -8.54 -3.96 13.25
C LEU A 82 -9.84 -3.16 13.31
N ASP A 83 -9.76 -1.85 13.59
CA ASP A 83 -10.89 -0.94 13.53
C ASP A 83 -11.25 -0.67 12.06
N THR A 84 -12.40 -1.22 11.64
CA THR A 84 -12.91 -1.14 10.26
C THR A 84 -14.08 -0.16 10.13
N SER A 85 -14.26 0.75 11.08
CA SER A 85 -15.38 1.71 11.12
C SER A 85 -15.42 2.67 9.92
N LEU A 86 -14.30 2.85 9.23
CA LEU A 86 -14.17 3.65 8.02
C LEU A 86 -14.14 2.81 6.72
N VAL A 87 -14.41 1.51 6.80
CA VAL A 87 -14.58 0.70 5.59
C VAL A 87 -15.97 0.95 5.00
N LYS A 88 -15.99 1.38 3.75
CA LYS A 88 -17.21 1.67 2.99
C LYS A 88 -17.56 0.51 2.07
N THR A 89 -18.81 0.05 2.12
CA THR A 89 -19.32 -1.04 1.28
C THR A 89 -20.11 -0.48 0.09
N PHE A 90 -19.81 -0.96 -1.11
CA PHE A 90 -20.44 -0.55 -2.37
C PHE A 90 -21.28 -1.69 -2.95
N LYS A 91 -22.59 -1.47 -3.12
CA LYS A 91 -23.55 -2.49 -3.61
C LYS A 91 -23.34 -2.87 -5.08
N ASP A 92 -22.93 -1.89 -5.90
CA ASP A 92 -22.84 -2.03 -7.36
C ASP A 92 -21.40 -2.23 -7.86
N ALA A 93 -20.51 -2.68 -6.98
CA ALA A 93 -19.13 -2.96 -7.31
C ALA A 93 -18.64 -4.25 -6.66
N SER A 94 -17.75 -4.97 -7.34
CA SER A 94 -17.04 -6.09 -6.75
C SER A 94 -15.96 -5.63 -5.77
N THR A 95 -15.65 -6.46 -4.79
CA THR A 95 -14.41 -6.35 -4.04
C THR A 95 -13.21 -6.47 -4.99
N GLY A 96 -12.09 -5.80 -4.69
CA GLY A 96 -10.87 -5.92 -5.47
C GLY A 96 -10.36 -7.35 -5.52
N VAL A 97 -9.93 -7.81 -6.69
CA VAL A 97 -9.41 -9.18 -6.90
C VAL A 97 -8.10 -9.10 -7.67
N ALA A 98 -7.10 -9.86 -7.24
CA ALA A 98 -5.90 -10.16 -8.01
C ALA A 98 -5.91 -11.63 -8.45
N LEU A 99 -5.83 -11.86 -9.77
CA LEU A 99 -5.66 -13.20 -10.34
C LEU A 99 -4.18 -13.42 -10.58
N ILE A 100 -3.61 -14.39 -9.88
CA ILE A 100 -2.17 -14.64 -9.85
C ILE A 100 -1.89 -16.06 -10.30
N THR A 101 -1.14 -16.23 -11.39
CA THR A 101 -0.60 -17.54 -11.78
C THR A 101 0.89 -17.56 -11.48
N VAL A 102 1.33 -18.56 -10.72
CA VAL A 102 2.74 -18.76 -10.34
C VAL A 102 3.24 -20.05 -10.96
N ALA A 103 4.29 -19.98 -11.76
CA ALA A 103 4.98 -21.15 -12.30
C ALA A 103 5.89 -21.81 -11.26
N LYS A 104 6.26 -23.07 -11.50
CA LYS A 104 7.13 -23.86 -10.61
C LYS A 104 8.47 -23.16 -10.32
N GLU A 105 9.00 -22.39 -11.27
CA GLU A 105 10.27 -21.65 -11.15
C GLU A 105 10.10 -20.27 -10.48
N GLY A 106 8.91 -19.93 -9.97
CA GLY A 106 8.64 -18.69 -9.25
C GLY A 106 8.24 -17.49 -10.13
N GLN A 107 8.24 -17.64 -11.45
CA GLN A 107 7.73 -16.61 -12.36
C GLN A 107 6.22 -16.47 -12.16
N ASN A 108 5.71 -15.25 -12.26
CA ASN A 108 4.27 -15.01 -12.11
C ASN A 108 3.72 -14.04 -13.16
N ILE A 109 2.42 -14.13 -13.35
CA ILE A 109 1.61 -13.10 -14.00
C ILE A 109 0.47 -12.70 -13.07
N ILE A 110 0.18 -11.42 -13.03
CA ILE A 110 -0.82 -10.84 -12.14
C ILE A 110 -1.75 -9.95 -12.95
N THR A 111 -3.05 -10.18 -12.82
CA THR A 111 -4.08 -9.28 -13.35
C THR A 111 -4.93 -8.82 -12.18
N VAL A 112 -5.05 -7.50 -12.00
CA VAL A 112 -5.82 -6.89 -10.91
C VAL A 112 -7.09 -6.28 -11.46
N ALA A 113 -8.22 -6.68 -10.90
CA ALA A 113 -9.50 -5.99 -11.02
C ALA A 113 -9.70 -5.16 -9.73
N PRO A 114 -9.50 -3.83 -9.75
CA PRO A 114 -9.47 -3.03 -8.53
C PRO A 114 -10.83 -2.90 -7.84
N GLY A 115 -11.92 -3.06 -8.58
CA GLY A 115 -13.28 -3.02 -8.01
C GLY A 115 -13.54 -1.79 -7.16
N ALA A 116 -14.13 -2.02 -5.99
CA ALA A 116 -14.51 -0.98 -5.04
C ALA A 116 -13.35 -0.14 -4.49
N ASN A 117 -12.10 -0.58 -4.62
CA ASN A 117 -10.94 0.24 -4.22
C ASN A 117 -10.90 1.59 -4.97
N LEU A 118 -11.34 1.64 -6.23
CA LEU A 118 -11.37 2.88 -7.00
C LEU A 118 -12.59 3.76 -6.73
N LEU A 119 -13.57 3.27 -5.98
CA LEU A 119 -14.78 4.01 -5.64
C LEU A 119 -14.66 4.83 -4.35
N LEU A 120 -13.62 4.60 -3.57
CA LEU A 120 -13.29 5.50 -2.48
C LEU A 120 -12.94 6.87 -3.07
N SER A 121 -13.66 7.91 -2.67
CA SER A 121 -13.67 9.21 -3.33
C SER A 121 -13.04 10.32 -2.48
N PRO A 122 -12.71 11.48 -3.05
CA PRO A 122 -12.31 12.66 -2.29
C PRO A 122 -13.37 13.11 -1.25
N GLU A 123 -14.66 12.93 -1.54
CA GLU A 123 -15.75 13.21 -0.58
C GLU A 123 -15.66 12.32 0.65
N ASP A 124 -15.31 11.04 0.46
CA ASP A 124 -15.10 10.13 1.57
C ASP A 124 -13.93 10.59 2.46
N MET A 125 -12.88 11.15 1.86
CA MET A 125 -11.75 11.72 2.62
C MET A 125 -12.17 12.96 3.41
N ARG A 126 -13.03 13.83 2.85
CA ARG A 126 -13.55 15.00 3.58
C ARG A 126 -14.44 14.63 4.76
N ALA A 127 -15.05 13.44 4.73
CA ALA A 127 -15.85 12.93 5.83
C ALA A 127 -15.01 12.36 7.00
N VAL A 128 -13.72 12.11 6.79
CA VAL A 128 -12.80 11.62 7.83
C VAL A 128 -12.39 12.77 8.75
N ASP A 129 -12.54 12.58 10.05
CA ASP A 129 -11.99 13.49 11.06
C ASP A 129 -10.51 13.16 11.32
N PHE A 130 -9.63 13.74 10.49
CA PHE A 130 -8.18 13.52 10.59
C PHE A 130 -7.56 14.00 11.90
N SER A 131 -8.24 14.87 12.68
CA SER A 131 -7.71 15.36 13.96
C SER A 131 -7.51 14.25 15.01
N LYS A 132 -8.19 13.11 14.80
CA LYS A 132 -8.10 11.92 15.66
C LYS A 132 -6.84 11.09 15.43
N PHE A 133 -6.07 11.39 14.39
CA PHE A 133 -4.94 10.57 13.99
C PHE A 133 -3.61 11.31 14.16
N SER A 134 -2.58 10.57 14.55
CA SER A 134 -1.19 11.06 14.58
C SER A 134 -0.50 10.85 13.24
N HIS A 135 -0.81 9.73 12.56
CA HIS A 135 -0.24 9.31 11.30
C HIS A 135 -1.34 8.91 10.32
N ALA A 136 -1.11 9.15 9.05
CA ALA A 136 -1.98 8.70 7.98
C ALA A 136 -1.14 8.09 6.84
N ALA A 137 -1.33 6.81 6.57
CA ALA A 137 -0.61 6.06 5.54
C ALA A 137 -1.49 5.82 4.31
N PHE A 138 -0.89 5.96 3.13
CA PHE A 138 -1.54 5.83 1.81
C PHE A 138 -0.68 4.99 0.86
N GLN A 139 -1.33 4.41 -0.16
CA GLN A 139 -0.68 3.71 -1.29
C GLN A 139 -1.39 4.14 -2.60
N LEU A 140 -1.01 3.56 -3.76
CA LEU A 140 -1.54 3.98 -5.06
C LEU A 140 -2.47 2.95 -5.72
N GLU A 141 -3.11 2.10 -4.94
CA GLU A 141 -4.18 1.19 -5.40
C GLU A 141 -5.59 1.81 -5.33
N ASN A 142 -5.70 3.02 -4.80
CA ASN A 142 -6.87 3.88 -4.91
C ASN A 142 -6.70 4.91 -6.04
N SER A 143 -7.72 5.75 -6.30
CA SER A 143 -7.60 6.85 -7.24
C SER A 143 -6.59 7.89 -6.76
N LEU A 144 -5.83 8.51 -7.68
CA LEU A 144 -4.88 9.56 -7.31
C LEU A 144 -5.56 10.78 -6.69
N GLU A 145 -6.80 11.06 -7.10
CA GLU A 145 -7.61 12.14 -6.57
C GLU A 145 -7.93 11.91 -5.09
N THR A 146 -8.31 10.69 -4.73
CA THR A 146 -8.58 10.29 -3.33
C THR A 146 -7.32 10.35 -2.49
N VAL A 147 -6.20 9.84 -3.00
CA VAL A 147 -4.90 9.88 -2.31
C VAL A 147 -4.44 11.32 -2.09
N ARG A 148 -4.54 12.18 -3.13
CA ARG A 148 -4.19 13.60 -3.05
C ARG A 148 -5.00 14.34 -1.99
N GLU A 149 -6.33 14.20 -2.03
CA GLU A 149 -7.21 14.85 -1.05
C GLU A 149 -6.95 14.34 0.38
N GLY A 150 -6.78 13.02 0.53
CA GLY A 150 -6.48 12.42 1.83
C GLY A 150 -5.16 12.93 2.43
N LEU A 151 -4.07 12.95 1.65
CA LEU A 151 -2.77 13.47 2.08
C LEU A 151 -2.86 14.94 2.49
N LYS A 152 -3.55 15.77 1.69
CA LYS A 152 -3.76 17.19 1.96
C LYS A 152 -4.50 17.42 3.27
N LEU A 153 -5.63 16.72 3.47
CA LEU A 153 -6.44 16.84 4.68
C LEU A 153 -5.71 16.32 5.92
N ALA A 154 -5.03 15.17 5.81
CA ALA A 154 -4.23 14.60 6.89
C ALA A 154 -3.14 15.57 7.35
N ARG A 155 -2.38 16.14 6.39
CA ARG A 155 -1.34 17.11 6.70
C ARG A 155 -1.90 18.39 7.32
N ALA A 156 -3.01 18.92 6.81
CA ALA A 156 -3.67 20.10 7.37
C ALA A 156 -4.16 19.88 8.80
N ALA A 157 -4.54 18.65 9.15
CA ALA A 157 -4.92 18.26 10.51
C ALA A 157 -3.72 17.95 11.43
N GLY A 158 -2.48 18.04 10.93
CA GLY A 158 -1.26 17.80 11.68
C GLY A 158 -0.85 16.33 11.80
N CYS A 159 -1.39 15.44 10.97
CA CYS A 159 -0.91 14.06 10.87
C CYS A 159 0.48 14.03 10.18
N ALA A 160 1.35 13.14 10.61
CA ALA A 160 2.48 12.72 9.81
C ALA A 160 1.98 11.85 8.65
N THR A 161 2.27 12.25 7.40
CA THR A 161 1.78 11.57 6.21
C THR A 161 2.81 10.62 5.64
N VAL A 162 2.39 9.38 5.35
CA VAL A 162 3.23 8.32 4.77
C VAL A 162 2.62 7.90 3.45
N LEU A 163 3.42 7.89 2.38
CA LEU A 163 2.99 7.39 1.06
C LEU A 163 3.93 6.29 0.59
N THR A 164 3.39 5.08 0.40
CA THR A 164 4.05 4.02 -0.37
C THR A 164 3.61 4.15 -1.83
N PRO A 165 4.49 4.57 -2.76
CA PRO A 165 4.10 4.87 -4.13
C PRO A 165 4.00 3.60 -4.99
N ALA A 166 3.19 2.64 -4.56
CA ALA A 166 3.01 1.34 -5.18
C ALA A 166 1.51 1.04 -5.46
N PRO A 167 1.15 0.56 -6.69
CA PRO A 167 2.02 0.46 -7.87
C PRO A 167 2.50 1.85 -8.33
N ALA A 168 3.74 1.92 -8.82
CA ALA A 168 4.34 3.21 -9.14
C ALA A 168 3.56 3.97 -10.21
N LYS A 169 3.27 5.24 -9.93
CA LYS A 169 2.64 6.22 -10.82
C LYS A 169 3.41 7.53 -10.75
N LEU A 170 3.35 8.34 -11.80
CA LEU A 170 3.88 9.70 -11.74
C LEU A 170 3.12 10.51 -10.69
N LEU A 171 3.86 11.12 -9.78
CA LEU A 171 3.31 11.95 -8.70
C LEU A 171 3.42 13.43 -9.07
N ASP A 172 2.34 14.15 -8.86
CA ASP A 172 2.34 15.60 -8.99
C ASP A 172 2.89 16.30 -7.74
N ASP A 173 3.14 17.60 -7.87
CA ASP A 173 3.76 18.38 -6.81
C ASP A 173 2.84 18.53 -5.58
N GLU A 174 1.50 18.49 -5.75
CA GLU A 174 0.57 18.58 -4.61
C GLU A 174 0.64 17.32 -3.73
N ILE A 175 0.73 16.12 -4.32
CA ILE A 175 0.95 14.87 -3.59
C ILE A 175 2.30 14.93 -2.85
N LEU A 176 3.37 15.32 -3.55
CA LEU A 176 4.73 15.36 -2.97
C LEU A 176 4.83 16.34 -1.80
N GLN A 177 4.28 17.54 -1.95
CA GLN A 177 4.28 18.57 -0.90
C GLN A 177 3.50 18.16 0.35
N ASN A 178 2.52 17.28 0.22
CA ASN A 178 1.72 16.77 1.33
C ASN A 178 2.21 15.43 1.87
N THR A 179 3.41 14.96 1.47
CA THR A 179 4.01 13.70 1.91
C THR A 179 5.19 13.97 2.83
N ASP A 180 5.10 13.54 4.11
CA ASP A 180 6.21 13.64 5.06
C ASP A 180 7.22 12.48 4.87
N PHE A 181 6.71 11.27 4.62
CA PHE A 181 7.53 10.08 4.36
C PHE A 181 7.08 9.43 3.06
N LEU A 182 7.96 9.42 2.05
CA LEU A 182 7.78 8.64 0.82
C LEU A 182 8.57 7.35 0.94
N VAL A 183 7.90 6.19 0.81
CA VAL A 183 8.51 4.86 1.04
C VAL A 183 8.47 4.01 -0.24
N PRO A 184 9.31 4.29 -1.25
CA PRO A 184 9.45 3.51 -2.46
C PRO A 184 10.46 2.37 -2.29
N ASN A 185 10.41 1.38 -3.20
CA ASN A 185 11.56 0.52 -3.46
C ASN A 185 12.48 1.15 -4.53
N GLU A 186 13.59 0.47 -4.87
CA GLU A 186 14.60 0.94 -5.83
C GLU A 186 14.05 1.17 -7.25
N ILE A 187 13.02 0.43 -7.64
CA ILE A 187 12.39 0.56 -8.96
C ILE A 187 11.37 1.70 -8.92
N GLU A 188 10.54 1.73 -7.90
CA GLU A 188 9.46 2.71 -7.74
C GLU A 188 10.00 4.14 -7.65
N ILE A 189 11.10 4.37 -6.94
CA ILE A 189 11.69 5.72 -6.82
C ILE A 189 12.06 6.34 -8.17
N LEU A 190 12.45 5.51 -9.15
CA LEU A 190 12.79 5.95 -10.50
C LEU A 190 11.55 6.16 -11.38
N GLN A 191 10.39 5.62 -10.97
CA GLN A 191 9.15 5.67 -11.73
C GLN A 191 8.18 6.76 -11.26
N VAL A 192 8.28 7.20 -10.00
CA VAL A 192 7.41 8.25 -9.44
C VAL A 192 7.68 9.64 -10.02
N GLN A 193 8.82 9.81 -10.66
CA GLN A 193 9.18 10.96 -11.48
C GLN A 193 10.02 10.52 -12.68
N ARG A 194 10.04 11.33 -13.74
CA ARG A 194 10.83 11.03 -14.96
C ARG A 194 12.22 11.65 -14.90
N GLY A 195 13.15 11.02 -15.61
CA GLY A 195 14.46 11.64 -15.94
C GLY A 195 15.59 11.39 -14.96
N PHE A 196 15.44 10.45 -14.02
CA PHE A 196 16.49 10.10 -13.07
C PHE A 196 17.15 8.76 -13.40
N ALA A 197 18.48 8.76 -13.38
CA ALA A 197 19.30 7.58 -13.64
C ALA A 197 19.75 6.87 -12.35
N SER A 198 19.56 7.50 -11.19
CA SER A 198 19.96 6.92 -9.90
C SER A 198 18.96 7.24 -8.80
N MET A 199 18.89 6.35 -7.81
CA MET A 199 18.10 6.51 -6.59
C MET A 199 18.44 7.84 -5.88
N GLN A 200 19.71 8.18 -5.77
CA GLN A 200 20.17 9.39 -5.10
C GLN A 200 19.63 10.65 -5.79
N SER A 201 19.80 10.77 -7.12
CA SER A 201 19.32 11.94 -7.86
C SER A 201 17.80 12.07 -7.82
N ALA A 202 17.07 10.94 -7.81
CA ALA A 202 15.63 10.93 -7.65
C ALA A 202 15.21 11.39 -6.23
N ALA A 203 15.87 10.87 -5.19
CA ALA A 203 15.60 11.27 -3.80
C ALA A 203 15.84 12.76 -3.57
N GLU A 204 16.98 13.31 -4.05
CA GLU A 204 17.28 14.73 -3.95
C GLU A 204 16.23 15.62 -4.65
N SER A 205 15.71 15.16 -5.80
CA SER A 205 14.65 15.87 -6.50
C SER A 205 13.32 15.85 -5.73
N LEU A 206 12.96 14.69 -5.15
CA LEU A 206 11.76 14.54 -4.34
C LEU A 206 11.80 15.43 -3.09
N LEU A 207 12.95 15.52 -2.42
CA LEU A 207 13.15 16.43 -1.29
C LEU A 207 12.98 17.91 -1.72
N LYS A 208 13.55 18.32 -2.86
CA LYS A 208 13.36 19.67 -3.41
C LYS A 208 11.90 20.00 -3.74
N LYS A 209 11.09 18.99 -4.03
CA LYS A 209 9.65 19.12 -4.31
C LYS A 209 8.76 19.10 -3.07
N GLY A 210 9.34 18.96 -1.87
CA GLY A 210 8.61 19.13 -0.61
C GLY A 210 8.42 17.87 0.22
N VAL A 211 8.83 16.69 -0.27
CA VAL A 211 8.89 15.47 0.57
C VAL A 211 9.94 15.70 1.67
N LYS A 212 9.61 15.39 2.93
CA LYS A 212 10.55 15.60 4.03
C LYS A 212 11.56 14.46 4.18
N ASN A 213 11.09 13.22 3.97
CA ASN A 213 11.90 12.01 4.12
C ASN A 213 11.59 11.06 2.97
N VAL A 214 12.61 10.59 2.28
CA VAL A 214 12.51 9.54 1.27
C VAL A 214 13.22 8.31 1.82
N LEU A 215 12.45 7.26 2.15
CA LEU A 215 12.94 6.02 2.75
C LEU A 215 12.87 4.89 1.72
N VAL A 216 13.99 4.62 1.05
CA VAL A 216 14.04 3.62 -0.03
C VAL A 216 14.33 2.24 0.54
N THR A 217 13.45 1.27 0.27
CA THR A 217 13.67 -0.13 0.64
C THR A 217 14.59 -0.81 -0.38
N LEU A 218 15.59 -1.57 0.10
CA LEU A 218 16.66 -2.19 -0.68
C LEU A 218 16.68 -3.73 -0.57
N GLY A 219 15.55 -4.32 -0.17
CA GLY A 219 15.42 -5.75 0.06
C GLY A 219 16.39 -6.25 1.14
N GLU A 220 17.18 -7.28 0.82
CA GLU A 220 18.16 -7.87 1.75
C GLU A 220 19.30 -6.92 2.16
N ARG A 221 19.45 -5.79 1.47
CA ARG A 221 20.44 -4.74 1.80
C ARG A 221 19.89 -3.71 2.80
N GLY A 222 18.65 -3.84 3.26
CA GLY A 222 18.03 -2.94 4.24
C GLY A 222 17.32 -1.76 3.60
N CYS A 223 17.61 -0.53 4.06
CA CYS A 223 17.00 0.68 3.52
C CYS A 223 17.95 1.88 3.56
N ALA A 224 17.64 2.89 2.75
CA ALA A 224 18.34 4.17 2.71
C ALA A 224 17.34 5.31 2.97
N LEU A 225 17.62 6.12 3.98
CA LEU A 225 16.86 7.33 4.31
C LEU A 225 17.58 8.55 3.75
N PHE A 226 16.86 9.36 2.98
CA PHE A 226 17.29 10.67 2.49
C PHE A 226 16.40 11.75 3.10
N ASN A 227 17.00 12.75 3.71
CA ASN A 227 16.30 13.92 4.25
C ASN A 227 17.23 15.13 4.31
N ALA A 228 16.85 16.20 5.03
CA ALA A 228 17.66 17.42 5.19
C ALA A 228 19.03 17.17 5.85
N ASP A 229 19.17 16.11 6.66
CA ASP A 229 20.41 15.72 7.33
C ASP A 229 21.36 14.91 6.42
N GLY A 230 20.93 14.58 5.19
CA GLY A 230 21.68 13.80 4.22
C GLY A 230 21.17 12.36 4.07
N GLU A 231 22.07 11.47 3.63
CA GLU A 231 21.78 10.03 3.44
C GLU A 231 22.24 9.23 4.67
N LYS A 232 21.35 8.33 5.15
CA LYS A 232 21.68 7.32 6.16
C LYS A 232 21.22 5.94 5.67
N ARG A 233 22.06 4.92 5.84
CA ARG A 233 21.75 3.53 5.48
C ARG A 233 21.60 2.68 6.72
N TYR A 234 20.60 1.81 6.70
CA TYR A 234 20.30 0.85 7.74
C TYR A 234 20.35 -0.55 7.14
N PRO A 235 21.22 -1.45 7.63
CA PRO A 235 21.32 -2.81 7.11
C PRO A 235 20.04 -3.61 7.47
N ALA A 236 19.71 -4.59 6.64
CA ALA A 236 18.67 -5.55 6.98
C ALA A 236 19.14 -6.50 8.09
N LEU A 237 18.17 -7.04 8.84
CA LEU A 237 18.43 -8.19 9.70
C LEU A 237 18.69 -9.41 8.80
N SER A 238 19.70 -10.22 9.17
CA SER A 238 20.00 -11.45 8.45
C SER A 238 18.94 -12.51 8.78
N VAL A 239 18.08 -12.79 7.83
CA VAL A 239 17.02 -13.80 7.93
C VAL A 239 17.02 -14.69 6.68
N ARG A 240 16.49 -15.91 6.80
CA ARG A 240 16.19 -16.75 5.64
C ARG A 240 14.72 -16.52 5.27
N PRO A 241 14.41 -15.79 4.20
CA PRO A 241 13.03 -15.53 3.81
C PRO A 241 12.37 -16.83 3.32
N ILE A 242 11.11 -17.03 3.71
CA ILE A 242 10.25 -18.11 3.19
C ILE A 242 9.41 -17.54 2.04
N ASP A 243 8.90 -16.34 2.21
CA ASP A 243 8.12 -15.59 1.25
C ASP A 243 8.43 -14.09 1.43
N THR A 244 8.51 -13.36 0.33
CA THR A 244 8.76 -11.90 0.33
C THR A 244 7.55 -11.08 -0.15
N VAL A 245 6.43 -11.74 -0.44
CA VAL A 245 5.17 -11.06 -0.80
C VAL A 245 4.70 -10.21 0.39
N GLY A 246 4.37 -8.94 0.13
CA GLY A 246 3.94 -8.00 1.17
C GLY A 246 5.05 -7.51 2.12
N ALA A 247 6.33 -7.88 1.90
CA ALA A 247 7.42 -7.42 2.78
C ALA A 247 7.54 -5.89 2.83
N GLY A 248 7.34 -5.20 1.71
CA GLY A 248 7.32 -3.73 1.65
C GLY A 248 6.14 -3.14 2.43
N ASP A 249 4.97 -3.78 2.36
CA ASP A 249 3.79 -3.36 3.13
C ASP A 249 4.01 -3.56 4.63
N CYS A 250 4.59 -4.71 5.02
CA CYS A 250 4.95 -4.99 6.40
C CYS A 250 6.03 -4.03 6.95
N PHE A 251 6.96 -3.60 6.11
CA PHE A 251 7.98 -2.62 6.47
C PHE A 251 7.39 -1.23 6.72
N THR A 252 6.36 -0.85 5.97
CA THR A 252 5.73 0.49 6.08
C THR A 252 4.74 0.55 7.24
N GLY A 253 3.94 -0.51 7.44
CA GLY A 253 2.98 -0.64 8.55
C GLY A 253 3.67 -0.99 9.85
#